data_a2b3347e7580e73f4e8ebfcc1d7fe44b
#
_entry.id   a2b3347e7580e73f4e8ebfcc1d7fe44b
#
_cell.length_a   1.000
_cell.length_b   1.000
_cell.length_c   1.000
_cell.angle_alpha   90.00
_cell.angle_beta   90.00
_cell.angle_gamma   90.00
#
_symmetry.space_group_name_H-M   'P 1'
#
loop_
_entity.id
_entity.type
_entity.pdbx_description
1 polymer ?
#
loop_
_entity_poly.entity_id
_entity_poly.type
_entity_poly.pdbx_seq_one_letter_code
_entity_poly.pdbx_strand_id
1 'polypeptide(L)'
;MNLERVTQIAKAVLYEGYMLYPYRPSSVKNRQRWNFGVVYPASFADGDGNEPSTMQIECLILGTPTSTLEVRLRFLHLRTRSTVSSQLNIDRARPADWQEAIERDVVLPTYVVADLLAGVTYFFTYPNETLSGPDPGAPGTAQYVVRRQSSIAGSLEVFAYPVQDGVFKLRATVRNNVHHANPERERDAALMQSMVSTHLVLGIKTGEFVSLLEPPDQLQSIAADCRNVGLWPVLVGEQGVRDTVLASPIILYDYPQIAPESVGDLFDGTEIDEILSLRIMTLTDEEKREVRASDERTRQILERTENMPPEQFMKLHGVVRGMRPLKEDV
;
A
#
# COMPACT_ATOMS: atom_id res chain seq x y z
N MET A 1 -9.62 17.79 2.91
CA MET A 1 -9.05 16.58 2.27
C MET A 1 -10.05 16.00 1.29
N ASN A 2 -9.70 15.89 0.02
CA ASN A 2 -10.51 15.17 -0.98
C ASN A 2 -10.19 13.67 -0.87
N LEU A 3 -10.85 13.00 0.09
CA LEU A 3 -10.60 11.59 0.44
C LEU A 3 -10.81 10.63 -0.72
N GLU A 4 -11.75 10.90 -1.63
CA GLU A 4 -12.11 9.98 -2.70
C GLU A 4 -10.97 9.81 -3.71
N ARG A 5 -10.40 10.92 -4.19
CA ARG A 5 -9.28 10.91 -5.14
C ARG A 5 -8.00 10.35 -4.51
N VAL A 6 -7.73 10.75 -3.26
CA VAL A 6 -6.57 10.23 -2.50
C VAL A 6 -6.72 8.73 -2.24
N THR A 7 -7.94 8.26 -1.95
CA THR A 7 -8.20 6.83 -1.73
C THR A 7 -7.94 6.00 -2.98
N GLN A 8 -8.26 6.51 -4.18
CA GLN A 8 -7.96 5.81 -5.42
C GLN A 8 -6.45 5.65 -5.63
N ILE A 9 -5.68 6.74 -5.48
CA ILE A 9 -4.21 6.70 -5.60
C ILE A 9 -3.60 5.81 -4.51
N ALA A 10 -4.03 5.99 -3.26
CA ALA A 10 -3.54 5.17 -2.15
C ALA A 10 -3.88 3.69 -2.32
N LYS A 11 -5.03 3.36 -2.94
CA LYS A 11 -5.41 1.98 -3.26
C LYS A 11 -4.52 1.41 -4.37
N ALA A 12 -4.17 2.21 -5.36
CA ALA A 12 -3.22 1.82 -6.38
C ALA A 12 -1.88 1.40 -5.77
N VAL A 13 -1.31 2.29 -4.97
CA VAL A 13 -0.04 2.06 -4.27
C VAL A 13 -0.13 0.87 -3.30
N LEU A 14 -1.25 0.70 -2.59
CA LEU A 14 -1.44 -0.39 -1.63
C LEU A 14 -1.26 -1.77 -2.26
N TYR A 15 -1.69 -1.92 -3.50
CA TYR A 15 -1.65 -3.19 -4.21
C TYR A 15 -0.48 -3.32 -5.20
N GLU A 16 0.42 -2.37 -5.23
CA GLU A 16 1.64 -2.51 -5.99
C GLU A 16 2.41 -3.78 -5.57
N GLY A 17 2.74 -4.63 -6.55
CA GLY A 17 3.39 -5.90 -6.29
C GLY A 17 2.54 -6.97 -5.61
N TYR A 18 1.22 -6.75 -5.44
CA TYR A 18 0.30 -7.78 -4.92
C TYR A 18 0.31 -9.03 -5.79
N MET A 19 0.25 -8.88 -7.10
CA MET A 19 0.37 -9.95 -8.07
C MET A 19 1.26 -9.47 -9.22
N LEU A 20 2.39 -10.13 -9.39
CA LEU A 20 3.30 -9.82 -10.47
C LEU A 20 2.90 -10.56 -11.76
N TYR A 21 3.08 -9.89 -12.89
CA TYR A 21 2.95 -10.58 -14.17
C TYR A 21 3.87 -11.83 -14.18
N PRO A 22 3.41 -13.02 -14.60
CA PRO A 22 2.22 -13.34 -15.42
C PRO A 22 0.91 -13.64 -14.65
N TYR A 23 0.65 -13.06 -13.51
CA TYR A 23 -0.59 -13.11 -12.73
C TYR A 23 -1.08 -14.50 -12.29
N ARG A 24 -0.24 -15.50 -12.31
CA ARG A 24 -0.58 -16.85 -11.83
C ARG A 24 0.24 -17.22 -10.58
N PRO A 25 -0.39 -17.90 -9.62
CA PRO A 25 0.25 -18.31 -8.37
C PRO A 25 1.51 -19.15 -8.55
N SER A 26 1.53 -20.06 -9.51
CA SER A 26 2.64 -20.97 -9.79
C SER A 26 3.88 -20.26 -10.38
N SER A 27 3.76 -19.02 -10.85
CA SER A 27 4.86 -18.25 -11.38
C SER A 27 5.99 -18.07 -10.36
N VAL A 28 7.24 -18.24 -10.79
CA VAL A 28 8.42 -18.05 -9.94
C VAL A 28 8.45 -16.66 -9.31
N LYS A 29 8.07 -15.61 -10.06
CA LYS A 29 7.96 -14.23 -9.54
C LYS A 29 6.95 -14.10 -8.41
N ASN A 30 5.83 -14.83 -8.48
CA ASN A 30 4.77 -14.77 -7.48
C ASN A 30 5.04 -15.64 -6.24
N ARG A 31 6.15 -16.38 -6.19
CA ARG A 31 6.61 -17.07 -4.98
C ARG A 31 7.30 -16.14 -3.99
N GLN A 32 7.78 -14.98 -4.45
CA GLN A 32 8.46 -13.97 -3.63
C GLN A 32 7.73 -12.64 -3.74
N ARG A 33 6.45 -12.63 -3.40
CA ARG A 33 5.63 -11.41 -3.31
C ARG A 33 5.90 -10.65 -2.01
N TRP A 34 5.22 -9.55 -1.85
CA TRP A 34 5.20 -8.78 -0.61
C TRP A 34 6.56 -8.16 -0.26
N ASN A 35 7.19 -7.51 -1.24
CA ASN A 35 8.51 -6.91 -1.04
C ASN A 35 8.46 -5.41 -0.76
N PHE A 36 7.30 -4.76 -0.97
CA PHE A 36 7.17 -3.32 -0.84
C PHE A 36 6.62 -2.95 0.54
N GLY A 37 7.23 -1.94 1.16
CA GLY A 37 6.70 -1.28 2.34
C GLY A 37 6.39 -2.22 3.50
N VAL A 38 7.23 -3.22 3.73
CA VAL A 38 7.01 -4.20 4.80
C VAL A 38 7.59 -3.68 6.11
N VAL A 39 6.77 -3.67 7.16
CA VAL A 39 7.22 -3.39 8.54
C VAL A 39 7.16 -4.71 9.30
N TYR A 40 8.32 -5.35 9.43
CA TYR A 40 8.48 -6.66 10.07
C TYR A 40 8.41 -6.58 11.59
N PRO A 41 8.10 -7.70 12.29
CA PRO A 41 8.33 -7.79 13.73
C PRO A 41 9.79 -7.46 14.11
N ALA A 42 9.98 -6.74 15.21
CA ALA A 42 11.32 -6.30 15.62
C ALA A 42 12.32 -7.45 15.84
N SER A 43 11.83 -8.63 16.25
CA SER A 43 12.65 -9.83 16.44
C SER A 43 13.11 -10.48 15.13
N PHE A 44 12.43 -10.16 14.02
CA PHE A 44 12.80 -10.65 12.68
C PHE A 44 13.67 -9.64 11.94
N ALA A 45 13.50 -8.35 12.23
CA ALA A 45 14.22 -7.26 11.56
C ALA A 45 15.75 -7.50 11.63
N ASP A 46 16.41 -7.30 10.49
CA ASP A 46 17.87 -7.30 10.43
C ASP A 46 18.43 -5.90 10.77
N GLY A 47 19.64 -5.86 11.29
CA GLY A 47 20.33 -4.60 11.58
C GLY A 47 20.74 -3.82 10.32
N ASP A 48 20.68 -4.43 9.15
CA ASP A 48 21.15 -3.88 7.88
C ASP A 48 20.07 -3.06 7.15
N GLY A 49 18.84 -3.01 7.68
CA GLY A 49 17.74 -2.17 7.18
C GLY A 49 16.99 -2.72 5.96
N ASN A 50 17.32 -3.93 5.49
CA ASN A 50 16.58 -4.57 4.39
C ASN A 50 15.23 -5.11 4.86
N GLU A 51 15.11 -5.45 6.15
CA GLU A 51 13.91 -5.98 6.80
C GLU A 51 13.53 -5.07 7.99
N PRO A 52 13.03 -3.87 7.74
CA PRO A 52 12.79 -2.89 8.79
C PRO A 52 11.59 -3.26 9.68
N SER A 53 11.70 -3.02 10.99
CA SER A 53 10.57 -3.07 11.93
C SER A 53 9.92 -1.70 12.16
N THR A 54 10.46 -0.68 11.50
CA THR A 54 10.02 0.71 11.66
C THR A 54 10.11 1.44 10.33
N MET A 55 9.12 2.28 10.05
CA MET A 55 9.14 3.26 8.95
C MET A 55 8.84 4.64 9.49
N GLN A 56 9.41 5.67 8.87
CA GLN A 56 9.28 7.04 9.31
C GLN A 56 9.12 7.99 8.15
N ILE A 57 8.30 9.02 8.36
CA ILE A 57 8.28 10.21 7.53
C ILE A 57 8.54 11.46 8.35
N GLU A 58 9.14 12.45 7.68
CA GLU A 58 9.13 13.85 8.09
C GLU A 58 8.65 14.70 6.91
N CYS A 59 7.78 15.65 7.19
CA CYS A 59 7.30 16.63 6.23
C CYS A 59 7.10 17.98 6.92
N LEU A 60 6.91 19.04 6.13
CA LEU A 60 6.72 20.39 6.67
C LEU A 60 5.26 20.83 6.54
N ILE A 61 4.80 21.54 7.56
CA ILE A 61 3.48 22.16 7.64
C ILE A 61 3.66 23.68 7.77
N LEU A 62 2.95 24.43 6.94
CA LEU A 62 2.66 25.84 7.15
C LEU A 62 1.34 25.95 7.88
N GLY A 63 1.32 26.55 9.07
CA GLY A 63 0.10 26.60 9.86
C GLY A 63 0.29 27.27 11.21
N THR A 64 -0.68 27.05 12.07
CA THR A 64 -0.71 27.57 13.43
C THR A 64 -0.83 26.43 14.45
N PRO A 65 -0.62 26.67 15.74
CA PRO A 65 -0.87 25.67 16.77
C PRO A 65 -2.30 25.11 16.78
N THR A 66 -3.27 25.86 16.22
CA THR A 66 -4.68 25.47 16.12
C THR A 66 -5.03 24.75 14.80
N SER A 67 -4.09 24.64 13.88
CA SER A 67 -4.26 23.82 12.67
C SER A 67 -4.52 22.37 13.07
N THR A 68 -5.42 21.69 12.36
CA THR A 68 -5.81 20.32 12.69
C THR A 68 -5.27 19.32 11.69
N LEU A 69 -4.76 18.18 12.21
CA LEU A 69 -4.17 17.10 11.46
C LEU A 69 -5.05 15.85 11.55
N GLU A 70 -5.33 15.25 10.40
CA GLU A 70 -5.93 13.92 10.23
C GLU A 70 -4.83 12.96 9.76
N VAL A 71 -4.70 11.80 10.41
CA VAL A 71 -3.68 10.80 10.08
C VAL A 71 -4.33 9.45 9.89
N ARG A 72 -4.01 8.78 8.78
CA ARG A 72 -4.42 7.40 8.49
C ARG A 72 -3.21 6.56 8.13
N LEU A 73 -3.11 5.40 8.75
CA LEU A 73 -2.15 4.37 8.39
C LEU A 73 -2.89 3.25 7.65
N ARG A 74 -2.43 2.94 6.44
CA ARG A 74 -2.99 1.84 5.64
C ARG A 74 -1.91 0.80 5.35
N PHE A 75 -2.31 -0.46 5.35
CA PHE A 75 -1.43 -1.58 5.01
C PHE A 75 -2.22 -2.83 4.60
N LEU A 76 -1.55 -3.78 4.01
CA LEU A 76 -2.06 -5.11 3.75
C LEU A 76 -1.67 -6.04 4.90
N HIS A 77 -2.68 -6.71 5.49
CA HIS A 77 -2.52 -7.78 6.46
C HIS A 77 -2.70 -9.12 5.76
N LEU A 78 -1.64 -9.91 5.73
CA LEU A 78 -1.66 -11.20 5.03
C LEU A 78 -2.44 -12.24 5.81
N ARG A 79 -3.06 -13.15 5.07
CA ARG A 79 -3.69 -14.37 5.59
C ARG A 79 -3.43 -15.54 4.66
N THR A 80 -3.30 -16.72 5.21
CA THR A 80 -3.20 -17.94 4.42
C THR A 80 -4.57 -18.39 3.95
N ARG A 81 -4.65 -18.91 2.73
CA ARG A 81 -5.82 -19.57 2.16
C ARG A 81 -5.49 -21.02 1.88
N SER A 82 -6.29 -21.95 2.38
CA SER A 82 -6.16 -23.38 2.13
C SER A 82 -7.52 -23.96 1.71
N THR A 83 -7.52 -24.93 0.80
CA THR A 83 -8.73 -25.61 0.36
C THR A 83 -8.84 -26.97 1.03
N VAL A 84 -10.01 -27.32 1.52
CA VAL A 84 -10.31 -28.61 2.15
C VAL A 84 -11.54 -29.24 1.51
N SER A 85 -11.55 -30.58 1.41
CA SER A 85 -12.62 -31.35 0.76
C SER A 85 -13.89 -31.49 1.59
N SER A 86 -13.86 -31.13 2.89
CA SER A 86 -15.05 -31.14 3.75
C SER A 86 -14.84 -30.22 4.95
N GLN A 87 -15.96 -29.80 5.55
CA GLN A 87 -15.96 -28.98 6.76
C GLN A 87 -15.28 -29.67 7.96
N LEU A 88 -15.34 -30.99 8.02
CA LEU A 88 -14.74 -31.81 9.08
C LEU A 88 -13.19 -31.79 9.05
N ASN A 89 -12.59 -31.35 7.95
CA ASN A 89 -11.14 -31.33 7.75
C ASN A 89 -10.50 -29.94 7.94
N ILE A 90 -11.24 -28.98 8.49
CA ILE A 90 -10.75 -27.59 8.66
C ILE A 90 -9.44 -27.55 9.47
N ASP A 91 -9.36 -28.33 10.56
CA ASP A 91 -8.16 -28.38 11.41
C ASP A 91 -6.98 -29.13 10.76
N ARG A 92 -7.26 -29.94 9.74
CA ARG A 92 -6.29 -30.73 8.98
C ARG A 92 -5.99 -30.12 7.60
N ALA A 93 -6.35 -28.84 7.39
CA ALA A 93 -6.05 -28.16 6.15
C ALA A 93 -4.54 -28.28 5.84
N ARG A 94 -4.22 -28.63 4.60
CA ARG A 94 -2.84 -28.70 4.09
C ARG A 94 -2.14 -27.35 4.29
N PRO A 95 -0.80 -27.31 4.17
CA PRO A 95 -0.08 -26.03 4.11
C PRO A 95 -0.77 -25.08 3.14
N ALA A 96 -0.70 -23.79 3.42
CA ALA A 96 -1.39 -22.77 2.66
C ALA A 96 -1.15 -22.89 1.16
N ASP A 97 -2.22 -23.03 0.39
CA ASP A 97 -2.14 -23.06 -1.06
C ASP A 97 -1.80 -21.67 -1.63
N TRP A 98 -2.18 -20.61 -0.88
CA TRP A 98 -2.05 -19.23 -1.31
C TRP A 98 -2.08 -18.24 -0.14
N GLN A 99 -1.42 -17.09 -0.31
CA GLN A 99 -1.52 -15.95 0.60
C GLN A 99 -2.41 -14.88 -0.03
N GLU A 100 -3.47 -14.51 0.67
CA GLU A 100 -4.34 -13.37 0.37
C GLU A 100 -3.99 -12.20 1.29
N ALA A 101 -4.48 -11.01 0.98
CA ALA A 101 -4.34 -9.84 1.85
C ALA A 101 -5.69 -9.20 2.18
N ILE A 102 -5.75 -8.60 3.36
CA ILE A 102 -6.86 -7.77 3.81
C ILE A 102 -6.36 -6.34 3.97
N GLU A 103 -7.08 -5.37 3.42
CA GLU A 103 -6.81 -3.96 3.67
C GLU A 103 -7.09 -3.63 5.14
N ARG A 104 -6.13 -2.91 5.78
CA ARG A 104 -6.31 -2.32 7.10
C ARG A 104 -6.18 -0.81 6.99
N ASP A 105 -7.09 -0.12 7.62
CA ASP A 105 -7.14 1.33 7.71
C ASP A 105 -7.24 1.72 9.19
N VAL A 106 -6.14 2.24 9.73
CA VAL A 106 -6.05 2.73 11.10
C VAL A 106 -6.21 4.24 11.07
N VAL A 107 -7.37 4.71 11.50
CA VAL A 107 -7.72 6.14 11.52
C VAL A 107 -7.46 6.69 12.91
N LEU A 108 -6.55 7.64 13.04
CA LEU A 108 -6.29 8.31 14.29
C LEU A 108 -7.38 9.37 14.58
N PRO A 109 -7.59 9.72 15.86
CA PRO A 109 -8.33 10.94 16.19
C PRO A 109 -7.73 12.16 15.50
N THR A 110 -8.53 13.18 15.23
CA THR A 110 -8.03 14.46 14.74
C THR A 110 -7.31 15.19 15.87
N TYR A 111 -6.08 15.62 15.62
CA TYR A 111 -5.27 16.37 16.59
C TYR A 111 -5.09 17.82 16.14
N VAL A 112 -4.98 18.75 17.07
CA VAL A 112 -4.42 20.07 16.79
C VAL A 112 -2.90 19.99 16.85
N VAL A 113 -2.21 20.81 16.06
CA VAL A 113 -0.74 20.81 16.00
C VAL A 113 -0.13 21.05 17.40
N ALA A 114 -0.77 21.86 18.24
CA ALA A 114 -0.34 22.10 19.63
C ALA A 114 -0.25 20.81 20.46
N ASP A 115 -1.18 19.88 20.31
CA ASP A 115 -1.15 18.60 21.05
C ASP A 115 0.01 17.71 20.59
N LEU A 116 0.40 17.83 19.33
CA LEU A 116 1.48 17.06 18.74
C LEU A 116 2.88 17.55 19.14
N LEU A 117 3.00 18.72 19.80
CA LEU A 117 4.28 19.20 20.35
C LEU A 117 4.80 18.31 21.49
N ALA A 118 3.88 17.69 22.23
CA ALA A 118 4.22 16.71 23.27
C ALA A 118 4.39 15.29 22.71
N GLY A 119 3.95 15.09 21.46
CA GLY A 119 3.89 13.78 20.82
C GLY A 119 2.71 12.94 21.28
N VAL A 120 2.18 12.17 20.35
CA VAL A 120 1.10 11.20 20.61
C VAL A 120 1.49 9.84 20.06
N THR A 121 1.13 8.79 20.77
CA THR A 121 1.30 7.40 20.30
C THR A 121 -0.05 6.71 20.27
N TYR A 122 -0.43 6.22 19.11
CA TYR A 122 -1.65 5.46 18.90
C TYR A 122 -1.30 3.97 18.72
N PHE A 123 -1.83 3.11 19.59
CA PHE A 123 -1.65 1.66 19.50
C PHE A 123 -2.85 1.01 18.83
N PHE A 124 -2.60 0.00 18.02
CA PHE A 124 -3.63 -0.79 17.36
C PHE A 124 -3.28 -2.28 17.37
N THR A 125 -4.31 -3.12 17.32
CA THR A 125 -4.16 -4.57 17.27
C THR A 125 -5.21 -5.19 16.36
N TYR A 126 -4.81 -6.25 15.65
CA TYR A 126 -5.69 -7.16 14.92
C TYR A 126 -5.45 -8.56 15.44
N PRO A 127 -6.48 -9.27 15.94
CA PRO A 127 -6.29 -10.59 16.56
C PRO A 127 -6.03 -11.69 15.53
N ASN A 128 -5.59 -12.83 16.01
CA ASN A 128 -5.64 -14.07 15.24
C ASN A 128 -7.09 -14.40 14.88
N GLU A 129 -7.31 -14.81 13.64
CA GLU A 129 -8.63 -15.20 13.18
C GLU A 129 -8.55 -16.40 12.23
N THR A 130 -9.52 -17.30 12.33
CA THR A 130 -9.70 -18.39 11.37
C THR A 130 -11.13 -18.32 10.85
N LEU A 131 -11.27 -18.14 9.55
CA LEU A 131 -12.55 -18.13 8.84
C LEU A 131 -12.63 -19.33 7.91
N SER A 132 -13.81 -19.96 7.87
CA SER A 132 -14.08 -21.04 6.92
C SER A 132 -15.42 -20.83 6.24
N GLY A 133 -15.51 -21.24 4.97
CA GLY A 133 -16.73 -21.14 4.20
C GLY A 133 -16.64 -21.94 2.89
N PRO A 134 -17.77 -22.09 2.18
CA PRO A 134 -17.77 -22.69 0.84
C PRO A 134 -16.76 -22.03 -0.08
N ASP A 135 -16.11 -22.79 -0.95
CA ASP A 135 -15.21 -22.20 -1.94
C ASP A 135 -16.01 -21.45 -3.03
N PRO A 136 -15.93 -20.13 -3.13
CA PRO A 136 -16.62 -19.39 -4.17
C PRO A 136 -16.08 -19.68 -5.58
N GLY A 137 -14.84 -20.21 -5.70
CA GLY A 137 -14.24 -20.65 -6.97
C GLY A 137 -14.74 -22.01 -7.46
N ALA A 138 -15.47 -22.76 -6.60
CA ALA A 138 -15.98 -24.10 -6.92
C ALA A 138 -17.44 -24.26 -6.49
N PRO A 139 -18.37 -23.45 -7.04
CA PRO A 139 -19.77 -23.47 -6.63
C PRO A 139 -20.39 -24.85 -6.90
N GLY A 140 -21.17 -25.36 -5.93
CA GLY A 140 -21.81 -26.69 -6.02
C GLY A 140 -20.91 -27.87 -5.66
N THR A 141 -19.67 -27.66 -5.28
CA THR A 141 -18.78 -28.69 -4.75
C THR A 141 -18.81 -28.72 -3.22
N ALA A 142 -18.34 -29.82 -2.62
CA ALA A 142 -18.17 -29.94 -1.17
C ALA A 142 -16.81 -29.34 -0.70
N GLN A 143 -16.26 -28.38 -1.43
CA GLN A 143 -15.00 -27.74 -1.09
C GLN A 143 -15.22 -26.52 -0.19
N TYR A 144 -14.37 -26.39 0.82
CA TYR A 144 -14.33 -25.27 1.75
C TYR A 144 -12.98 -24.58 1.68
N VAL A 145 -13.01 -23.28 1.84
CA VAL A 145 -11.80 -22.46 2.00
C VAL A 145 -11.64 -22.14 3.47
N VAL A 146 -10.44 -22.39 3.98
CA VAL A 146 -10.00 -21.98 5.32
C VAL A 146 -9.01 -20.85 5.17
N ARG A 147 -9.30 -19.72 5.82
CA ARG A 147 -8.45 -18.54 5.86
C ARG A 147 -7.95 -18.35 7.29
N ARG A 148 -6.64 -18.24 7.45
CA ARG A 148 -6.04 -17.97 8.76
C ARG A 148 -5.20 -16.71 8.68
N GLN A 149 -5.45 -15.79 9.59
CA GLN A 149 -4.60 -14.63 9.80
C GLN A 149 -3.92 -14.71 11.16
N SER A 150 -2.67 -14.27 11.23
CA SER A 150 -1.95 -14.09 12.49
C SER A 150 -2.28 -12.73 13.10
N SER A 151 -2.02 -12.55 14.40
CA SER A 151 -2.19 -11.25 15.04
C SER A 151 -1.15 -10.25 14.55
N ILE A 152 -1.56 -8.99 14.45
CA ILE A 152 -0.67 -7.83 14.28
C ILE A 152 -0.92 -6.89 15.45
N ALA A 153 0.17 -6.39 16.04
CA ALA A 153 0.17 -5.28 16.98
C ALA A 153 1.14 -4.22 16.48
N GLY A 154 0.72 -2.98 16.48
CA GLY A 154 1.56 -1.88 16.00
C GLY A 154 1.29 -0.58 16.73
N SER A 155 2.14 0.41 16.46
CA SER A 155 1.97 1.76 16.95
C SER A 155 2.30 2.78 15.85
N LEU A 156 1.62 3.91 15.92
CA LEU A 156 1.89 5.10 15.12
C LEU A 156 2.15 6.25 16.08
N GLU A 157 3.37 6.75 16.07
CA GLU A 157 3.82 7.89 16.86
C GLU A 157 3.85 9.13 15.97
N VAL A 158 3.28 10.26 16.44
CA VAL A 158 3.21 11.51 15.68
C VAL A 158 3.70 12.66 16.57
N PHE A 159 4.66 13.42 16.05
CA PHE A 159 5.21 14.62 16.67
C PHE A 159 5.17 15.81 15.71
N ALA A 160 5.00 17.01 16.26
CA ALA A 160 5.22 18.26 15.55
C ALA A 160 6.30 19.07 16.25
N TYR A 161 7.25 19.62 15.48
CA TYR A 161 8.33 20.45 15.99
C TYR A 161 8.24 21.83 15.34
N PRO A 162 8.16 22.92 16.11
CA PRO A 162 8.28 24.26 15.54
C PRO A 162 9.71 24.46 15.03
N VAL A 163 9.87 24.83 13.76
CA VAL A 163 11.19 25.03 13.13
C VAL A 163 11.44 26.51 12.81
N GLN A 164 10.39 27.25 12.53
CA GLN A 164 10.37 28.71 12.44
C GLN A 164 8.93 29.21 12.64
N ASP A 165 8.72 30.53 12.66
CA ASP A 165 7.38 31.10 12.83
C ASP A 165 6.42 30.59 11.72
N GLY A 166 5.30 30.03 12.15
CA GLY A 166 4.30 29.45 11.24
C GLY A 166 4.72 28.17 10.52
N VAL A 167 5.91 27.58 10.79
CA VAL A 167 6.40 26.36 10.17
C VAL A 167 6.66 25.26 11.20
N PHE A 168 6.07 24.09 10.98
CA PHE A 168 6.29 22.93 11.83
C PHE A 168 6.83 21.77 10.99
N LYS A 169 7.79 21.02 11.55
CA LYS A 169 8.21 19.70 11.04
C LYS A 169 7.34 18.66 11.71
N LEU A 170 6.57 17.92 10.93
CA LEU A 170 5.80 16.78 11.37
C LEU A 170 6.62 15.51 11.19
N ARG A 171 6.70 14.68 12.24
CA ARG A 171 7.26 13.31 12.16
C ARG A 171 6.17 12.31 12.46
N ALA A 172 6.04 11.28 11.63
CA ALA A 172 5.20 10.13 11.90
C ALA A 172 6.02 8.84 11.76
N THR A 173 5.97 7.98 12.80
CA THR A 173 6.76 6.75 12.89
C THR A 173 5.84 5.57 13.11
N VAL A 174 5.84 4.62 12.17
CA VAL A 174 5.12 3.34 12.25
C VAL A 174 6.06 2.28 12.81
N ARG A 175 5.59 1.49 13.79
CA ARG A 175 6.35 0.38 14.38
C ARG A 175 5.49 -0.88 14.42
N ASN A 176 6.12 -2.02 14.16
CA ASN A 176 5.54 -3.32 14.41
C ASN A 176 5.97 -3.78 15.81
N ASN A 177 5.00 -3.96 16.71
CA ASN A 177 5.21 -4.32 18.10
C ASN A 177 4.97 -5.82 18.37
N VAL A 178 4.85 -6.64 17.32
CA VAL A 178 4.70 -8.10 17.47
C VAL A 178 6.02 -8.72 17.91
N HIS A 179 5.95 -9.56 18.92
CA HIS A 179 7.04 -10.45 19.31
C HIS A 179 6.92 -11.75 18.53
N HIS A 180 7.70 -11.89 17.47
CA HIS A 180 7.74 -13.09 16.65
C HIS A 180 8.48 -14.21 17.40
N ALA A 181 7.77 -15.29 17.69
CA ALA A 181 8.30 -16.38 18.54
C ALA A 181 9.10 -17.43 17.76
N ASN A 182 9.24 -17.32 16.42
CA ASN A 182 9.91 -18.33 15.62
C ASN A 182 11.44 -18.07 15.57
N PRO A 183 12.27 -18.94 16.16
CA PRO A 183 13.73 -18.81 16.12
C PRO A 183 14.33 -19.11 14.72
N GLU A 184 13.63 -19.85 13.88
CA GLU A 184 13.99 -20.07 12.48
C GLU A 184 13.43 -18.88 11.68
N ARG A 185 14.27 -17.97 11.27
CA ARG A 185 13.93 -16.75 10.49
C ARG A 185 13.26 -17.07 9.15
N GLU A 186 12.08 -17.70 9.20
CA GLU A 186 11.27 -17.95 8.02
C GLU A 186 10.54 -16.67 7.63
N ARG A 187 10.93 -16.10 6.51
CA ARG A 187 10.35 -14.87 5.96
C ARG A 187 8.82 -14.96 5.83
N ASP A 188 8.30 -16.08 5.35
CA ASP A 188 6.86 -16.26 5.15
C ASP A 188 6.08 -16.22 6.47
N ALA A 189 6.63 -16.79 7.53
CA ALA A 189 6.03 -16.73 8.87
C ALA A 189 6.06 -15.30 9.43
N ALA A 190 7.16 -14.57 9.23
CA ALA A 190 7.29 -13.18 9.66
C ALA A 190 6.34 -12.27 8.86
N LEU A 191 6.18 -12.49 7.56
CA LEU A 191 5.25 -11.74 6.71
C LEU A 191 3.80 -11.83 7.21
N MET A 192 3.37 -12.97 7.75
CA MET A 192 2.02 -13.13 8.31
C MET A 192 1.75 -12.25 9.53
N GLN A 193 2.81 -11.73 10.15
CA GLN A 193 2.78 -10.85 11.32
C GLN A 193 3.30 -9.43 10.99
N SER A 194 3.45 -9.12 9.71
CA SER A 194 3.97 -7.85 9.20
C SER A 194 2.88 -6.99 8.61
N MET A 195 3.12 -5.68 8.63
CA MET A 195 2.34 -4.72 7.85
C MET A 195 2.99 -4.61 6.48
N VAL A 196 2.27 -4.98 5.42
CA VAL A 196 2.78 -5.01 4.04
C VAL A 196 2.23 -3.83 3.26
N SER A 197 3.00 -3.29 2.33
CA SER A 197 2.61 -2.09 1.56
C SER A 197 2.13 -0.95 2.46
N THR A 198 2.85 -0.73 3.54
CA THR A 198 2.52 0.27 4.55
C THR A 198 2.63 1.67 3.98
N HIS A 199 1.61 2.51 4.17
CA HIS A 199 1.62 3.91 3.78
C HIS A 199 0.77 4.78 4.70
N LEU A 200 1.06 6.07 4.69
CA LEU A 200 0.36 7.07 5.49
C LEU A 200 -0.37 8.06 4.58
N VAL A 201 -1.57 8.45 4.99
CA VAL A 201 -2.31 9.57 4.42
C VAL A 201 -2.48 10.63 5.50
N LEU A 202 -2.00 11.83 5.22
CA LEU A 202 -2.08 12.97 6.14
C LEU A 202 -2.97 14.05 5.51
N GLY A 203 -3.87 14.59 6.30
CA GLY A 203 -4.70 15.73 5.90
C GLY A 203 -4.57 16.87 6.92
N ILE A 204 -4.52 18.10 6.44
CA ILE A 204 -4.47 19.28 7.31
C ILE A 204 -5.64 20.22 7.01
N LYS A 205 -6.20 20.85 8.07
CA LYS A 205 -7.15 21.96 7.97
C LYS A 205 -6.55 23.20 8.61
N THR A 206 -6.84 24.35 8.06
CA THR A 206 -6.29 25.65 8.50
C THR A 206 -4.74 25.69 8.46
N GLY A 207 -4.17 25.06 7.42
CA GLY A 207 -2.74 25.00 7.13
C GLY A 207 -2.50 24.31 5.80
N GLU A 208 -1.23 24.18 5.42
CA GLU A 208 -0.79 23.57 4.17
C GLU A 208 0.44 22.69 4.40
N PHE A 209 0.60 21.63 3.63
CA PHE A 209 1.85 20.91 3.53
C PHE A 209 2.77 21.57 2.52
N VAL A 210 4.07 21.48 2.76
CA VAL A 210 5.12 21.93 1.85
C VAL A 210 5.59 20.74 1.02
N SER A 211 5.70 20.93 -0.30
CA SER A 211 6.37 19.94 -1.16
C SER A 211 7.82 19.74 -0.69
N LEU A 212 8.26 18.50 -0.54
CA LEU A 212 9.66 18.18 -0.32
C LEU A 212 10.45 18.03 -1.63
N LEU A 213 9.77 17.90 -2.76
CA LEU A 213 10.38 17.82 -4.09
C LEU A 213 10.70 19.21 -4.67
N GLU A 214 9.76 20.15 -4.48
CA GLU A 214 9.89 21.54 -4.93
C GLU A 214 9.57 22.52 -3.78
N PRO A 215 10.40 22.54 -2.72
CA PRO A 215 10.16 23.43 -1.59
C PRO A 215 10.43 24.90 -1.98
N PRO A 216 9.70 25.87 -1.39
CA PRO A 216 10.04 27.28 -1.52
C PRO A 216 11.48 27.55 -1.08
N ASP A 217 12.16 28.52 -1.71
CA ASP A 217 13.59 28.83 -1.47
C ASP A 217 13.94 28.99 0.02
N GLN A 218 13.07 29.69 0.78
CA GLN A 218 13.26 29.91 2.21
C GLN A 218 13.13 28.65 3.07
N LEU A 219 12.57 27.58 2.54
CA LEU A 219 12.36 26.31 3.25
C LEU A 219 13.25 25.18 2.74
N GLN A 220 14.06 25.40 1.72
CA GLN A 220 14.88 24.35 1.09
C GLN A 220 15.78 23.64 2.09
N SER A 221 16.49 24.38 2.96
CA SER A 221 17.38 23.78 3.94
C SER A 221 16.61 22.96 4.98
N ILE A 222 15.42 23.41 5.40
CA ILE A 222 14.59 22.72 6.39
C ILE A 222 13.95 21.47 5.75
N ALA A 223 13.54 21.55 4.48
CA ALA A 223 13.01 20.43 3.71
C ALA A 223 14.08 19.35 3.48
N ALA A 224 15.32 19.74 3.17
CA ALA A 224 16.45 18.84 3.02
C ALA A 224 16.82 18.09 4.32
N ASP A 225 16.51 18.68 5.49
CA ASP A 225 16.69 18.07 6.80
C ASP A 225 15.60 17.03 7.16
N CYS A 226 14.55 16.89 6.35
CA CYS A 226 13.51 15.91 6.58
C CYS A 226 14.04 14.49 6.33
N ARG A 227 13.87 13.60 7.32
CA ARG A 227 14.35 12.21 7.26
C ARG A 227 13.20 11.25 6.99
N ASN A 228 13.21 10.66 5.81
CA ASN A 228 12.22 9.69 5.37
C ASN A 228 12.87 8.31 5.26
N VAL A 229 12.28 7.30 5.92
CA VAL A 229 12.79 5.93 5.97
C VAL A 229 11.70 4.96 5.57
N GLY A 230 11.85 4.36 4.40
CA GLY A 230 10.91 3.38 3.85
C GLY A 230 9.60 3.96 3.31
N LEU A 231 9.36 5.25 3.50
CA LEU A 231 8.17 5.98 3.01
C LEU A 231 8.60 7.36 2.49
N TRP A 232 8.01 7.79 1.38
CA TRP A 232 8.31 9.08 0.76
C TRP A 232 7.02 9.91 0.61
N PRO A 233 6.91 11.05 1.31
CA PRO A 233 5.74 11.91 1.28
C PRO A 233 5.70 12.77 0.02
N VAL A 234 4.54 12.81 -0.64
CA VAL A 234 4.23 13.68 -1.78
C VAL A 234 2.86 14.31 -1.61
N LEU A 235 2.67 15.48 -2.19
CA LEU A 235 1.36 16.14 -2.24
C LEU A 235 0.41 15.34 -3.14
N VAL A 236 -0.85 15.21 -2.72
CA VAL A 236 -1.89 14.50 -3.49
C VAL A 236 -3.19 15.28 -3.53
N GLY A 237 -3.96 15.06 -4.60
CA GLY A 237 -5.23 15.76 -4.80
C GLY A 237 -5.25 16.59 -6.08
N GLU A 238 -5.93 17.73 -6.07
CA GLU A 238 -5.92 18.68 -7.18
C GLU A 238 -4.61 19.48 -7.20
N GLN A 239 -4.08 19.72 -8.38
CA GLN A 239 -2.85 20.47 -8.54
C GLN A 239 -2.97 21.85 -7.88
N GLY A 240 -2.01 22.19 -7.02
CA GLY A 240 -1.99 23.44 -6.26
C GLY A 240 -2.70 23.39 -4.90
N VAL A 241 -3.51 22.37 -4.62
CA VAL A 241 -4.08 22.13 -3.29
C VAL A 241 -3.04 21.39 -2.45
N ARG A 242 -2.73 21.92 -1.27
CA ARG A 242 -1.65 21.43 -0.39
C ARG A 242 -2.16 20.92 0.95
N ASP A 243 -3.40 20.46 0.98
CA ASP A 243 -4.05 20.03 2.22
C ASP A 243 -3.85 18.53 2.53
N THR A 244 -3.22 17.78 1.62
CA THR A 244 -3.10 16.32 1.75
C THR A 244 -1.76 15.80 1.23
N VAL A 245 -1.17 14.89 2.00
CA VAL A 245 0.07 14.15 1.69
C VAL A 245 -0.21 12.66 1.68
N LEU A 246 0.34 11.96 0.70
CA LEU A 246 0.49 10.51 0.68
C LEU A 246 1.97 10.17 0.84
N ALA A 247 2.29 9.40 1.88
CA ALA A 247 3.63 8.84 2.05
C ALA A 247 3.58 7.34 1.77
N SER A 248 4.25 6.92 0.72
CA SER A 248 4.22 5.55 0.21
C SER A 248 5.62 4.93 0.13
N PRO A 249 5.74 3.59 0.09
CA PRO A 249 7.02 2.92 -0.10
C PRO A 249 7.53 3.01 -1.54
N ILE A 250 6.78 3.66 -2.42
CA ILE A 250 7.14 3.91 -3.81
C ILE A 250 7.37 5.41 -3.98
N ILE A 251 8.43 5.78 -4.69
CA ILE A 251 8.74 7.17 -4.98
C ILE A 251 7.78 7.66 -6.05
N LEU A 252 6.97 8.65 -5.70
CA LEU A 252 6.02 9.31 -6.57
C LEU A 252 6.41 10.78 -6.77
N TYR A 253 5.87 11.43 -7.79
CA TYR A 253 5.89 12.88 -7.92
C TYR A 253 4.71 13.50 -7.19
N ASP A 254 4.79 14.79 -6.89
CA ASP A 254 3.64 15.53 -6.37
C ASP A 254 2.47 15.47 -7.35
N TYR A 255 1.25 15.36 -6.79
CA TYR A 255 0.01 15.24 -7.53
C TYR A 255 -0.03 14.06 -8.51
N PRO A 256 0.29 12.84 -8.05
CA PRO A 256 0.26 11.67 -8.91
C PRO A 256 -1.15 11.46 -9.46
N GLN A 257 -1.24 11.02 -10.70
CA GLN A 257 -2.51 10.79 -11.37
C GLN A 257 -2.57 9.36 -11.91
N ILE A 258 -3.71 8.73 -11.71
CA ILE A 258 -4.03 7.48 -12.41
C ILE A 258 -4.32 7.84 -13.86
N ALA A 259 -3.76 7.07 -14.78
CA ALA A 259 -4.00 7.26 -16.20
C ALA A 259 -5.52 7.12 -16.51
N PRO A 260 -6.18 8.13 -17.11
CA PRO A 260 -7.61 8.02 -17.44
C PRO A 260 -7.91 6.88 -18.44
N GLU A 261 -6.92 6.45 -19.21
CA GLU A 261 -6.99 5.34 -20.15
C GLU A 261 -6.81 3.97 -19.46
N SER A 262 -6.21 3.95 -18.25
CA SER A 262 -6.05 2.73 -17.48
C SER A 262 -7.39 2.24 -16.96
N VAL A 263 -7.82 1.08 -17.46
CA VAL A 263 -9.11 0.47 -17.10
C VAL A 263 -8.96 -0.34 -15.81
N GLY A 264 -8.59 0.30 -14.72
CA GLY A 264 -8.51 -0.30 -13.40
C GLY A 264 -7.07 -0.53 -12.88
N ASP A 265 -6.89 -1.54 -12.06
CA ASP A 265 -5.79 -1.67 -11.10
C ASP A 265 -4.47 -2.26 -11.64
N LEU A 266 -4.12 -2.09 -12.91
CA LEU A 266 -2.80 -2.52 -13.42
C LEU A 266 -1.70 -1.49 -13.13
N PHE A 267 -2.06 -0.24 -12.89
CA PHE A 267 -1.27 0.91 -12.36
C PHE A 267 0.06 1.24 -13.03
N ASP A 268 0.42 0.52 -14.04
CA ASP A 268 1.55 0.84 -14.89
C ASP A 268 1.11 1.81 -16.00
N GLY A 269 2.04 2.51 -16.64
CA GLY A 269 1.71 3.40 -17.76
C GLY A 269 0.96 2.66 -18.89
N THR A 270 0.22 3.39 -19.71
CA THR A 270 -0.65 2.82 -20.77
C THR A 270 0.04 1.79 -21.67
N GLU A 271 1.32 1.97 -21.99
CA GLU A 271 2.11 1.01 -22.80
C GLU A 271 2.30 -0.33 -22.08
N ILE A 272 2.48 -0.29 -20.75
CA ILE A 272 2.63 -1.51 -19.93
C ILE A 272 1.28 -2.19 -19.81
N ASP A 273 0.20 -1.45 -19.61
CA ASP A 273 -1.17 -1.98 -19.56
C ASP A 273 -1.54 -2.70 -20.86
N GLU A 274 -1.14 -2.19 -22.03
CA GLU A 274 -1.34 -2.87 -23.31
C GLU A 274 -0.58 -4.20 -23.35
N ILE A 275 0.71 -4.19 -23.03
CA ILE A 275 1.54 -5.40 -23.03
C ILE A 275 1.01 -6.44 -22.04
N LEU A 276 0.62 -6.00 -20.84
CA LEU A 276 0.07 -6.89 -19.83
C LEU A 276 -1.29 -7.47 -20.25
N SER A 277 -2.16 -6.65 -20.83
CA SER A 277 -3.47 -7.09 -21.34
C SER A 277 -3.30 -8.11 -22.48
N LEU A 278 -2.42 -7.86 -23.45
CA LEU A 278 -2.07 -8.79 -24.52
C LEU A 278 -1.57 -10.14 -23.95
N ARG A 279 -0.72 -10.08 -22.93
CA ARG A 279 -0.18 -11.29 -22.30
C ARG A 279 -1.23 -12.07 -21.53
N ILE A 280 -2.16 -11.41 -20.84
CA ILE A 280 -3.29 -12.09 -20.19
C ILE A 280 -4.17 -12.78 -21.23
N MET A 281 -4.42 -12.16 -22.37
CA MET A 281 -5.19 -12.76 -23.47
C MET A 281 -4.51 -14.00 -24.06
N THR A 282 -3.17 -14.07 -24.02
CA THR A 282 -2.40 -15.22 -24.52
C THR A 282 -2.20 -16.34 -23.50
N LEU A 283 -2.76 -16.25 -22.29
CA LEU A 283 -2.75 -17.33 -21.31
C LEU A 283 -3.53 -18.55 -21.86
N THR A 284 -2.98 -19.73 -21.61
CA THR A 284 -3.67 -20.99 -21.94
C THR A 284 -4.92 -21.17 -21.07
N ASP A 285 -5.85 -22.02 -21.48
CA ASP A 285 -7.06 -22.33 -20.69
C ASP A 285 -6.72 -22.91 -19.30
N GLU A 286 -5.60 -23.62 -19.18
CA GLU A 286 -5.12 -24.14 -17.91
C GLU A 286 -4.61 -23.02 -17.01
N GLU A 287 -3.80 -22.10 -17.53
CA GLU A 287 -3.31 -20.92 -16.82
C GLU A 287 -4.47 -20.01 -16.41
N LYS A 288 -5.46 -19.79 -17.28
CA LYS A 288 -6.69 -19.03 -16.95
C LYS A 288 -7.50 -19.70 -15.84
N ARG A 289 -7.56 -21.03 -15.80
CA ARG A 289 -8.21 -21.77 -14.70
C ARG A 289 -7.46 -21.57 -13.38
N GLU A 290 -6.13 -21.59 -13.39
CA GLU A 290 -5.30 -21.30 -12.23
C GLU A 290 -5.55 -19.89 -11.70
N VAL A 291 -5.57 -18.87 -12.59
CA VAL A 291 -5.88 -17.48 -12.24
C VAL A 291 -7.28 -17.35 -11.62
N ARG A 292 -8.30 -18.00 -12.22
CA ARG A 292 -9.67 -17.98 -11.68
C ARG A 292 -9.80 -18.68 -10.33
N ALA A 293 -8.96 -19.66 -10.05
CA ALA A 293 -8.94 -20.39 -8.79
C ALA A 293 -8.17 -19.65 -7.68
N SER A 294 -7.47 -18.58 -8.01
CA SER A 294 -6.73 -17.76 -7.06
C SER A 294 -7.66 -16.84 -6.22
N ASP A 295 -7.22 -15.69 -5.83
CA ASP A 295 -8.03 -14.74 -5.08
C ASP A 295 -8.98 -13.92 -5.98
N GLU A 296 -9.93 -13.23 -5.35
CA GLU A 296 -10.94 -12.42 -6.01
C GLU A 296 -10.32 -11.33 -6.90
N ARG A 297 -9.23 -10.70 -6.44
CA ARG A 297 -8.60 -9.59 -7.16
C ARG A 297 -7.94 -10.08 -8.45
N THR A 298 -7.21 -11.18 -8.38
CA THR A 298 -6.57 -11.79 -9.57
C THR A 298 -7.62 -12.23 -10.59
N ARG A 299 -8.74 -12.77 -10.11
CA ARG A 299 -9.89 -13.11 -10.96
C ARG A 299 -10.46 -11.89 -11.66
N GLN A 300 -10.68 -10.79 -10.95
CA GLN A 300 -11.16 -9.53 -11.52
C GLN A 300 -10.24 -8.98 -12.60
N ILE A 301 -8.92 -9.09 -12.43
CA ILE A 301 -7.95 -8.69 -13.47
C ILE A 301 -8.16 -9.50 -14.75
N LEU A 302 -8.29 -10.83 -14.63
CA LEU A 302 -8.52 -11.71 -15.77
C LEU A 302 -9.87 -11.41 -16.46
N GLU A 303 -10.96 -11.40 -15.71
CA GLU A 303 -12.32 -11.17 -16.23
C GLU A 303 -12.43 -9.80 -16.91
N ARG A 304 -11.84 -8.77 -16.34
CA ARG A 304 -11.82 -7.44 -16.95
C ARG A 304 -11.07 -7.44 -18.28
N THR A 305 -9.91 -8.10 -18.34
CA THR A 305 -9.11 -8.17 -19.57
C THR A 305 -9.83 -9.00 -20.65
N GLU A 306 -10.45 -10.12 -20.29
CA GLU A 306 -11.21 -10.94 -21.23
C GLU A 306 -12.45 -10.21 -21.78
N ASN A 307 -13.06 -9.34 -21.01
CA ASN A 307 -14.25 -8.58 -21.38
C ASN A 307 -13.96 -7.17 -21.93
N MET A 308 -12.68 -6.82 -22.13
CA MET A 308 -12.29 -5.50 -22.61
C MET A 308 -12.76 -5.28 -24.06
N PRO A 309 -13.56 -4.22 -24.33
CA PRO A 309 -13.99 -3.91 -25.69
C PRO A 309 -12.79 -3.56 -26.59
N PRO A 310 -12.82 -3.93 -27.88
CA PRO A 310 -11.74 -3.59 -28.83
C PRO A 310 -11.42 -2.11 -28.89
N GLU A 311 -12.43 -1.25 -28.78
CA GLU A 311 -12.26 0.21 -28.79
C GLU A 311 -11.46 0.72 -27.58
N GLN A 312 -11.61 0.07 -26.42
CA GLN A 312 -10.90 0.39 -25.21
C GLN A 312 -9.45 -0.10 -25.28
N PHE A 313 -9.25 -1.28 -25.86
CA PHE A 313 -7.92 -1.83 -26.14
C PHE A 313 -7.13 -0.90 -27.09
N MET A 314 -7.78 -0.38 -28.13
CA MET A 314 -7.15 0.59 -29.05
C MET A 314 -6.77 1.92 -28.38
N LYS A 315 -7.45 2.33 -27.29
CA LYS A 315 -7.08 3.52 -26.51
C LYS A 315 -5.82 3.34 -25.67
N LEU A 316 -5.45 2.11 -25.33
CA LEU A 316 -4.19 1.82 -24.64
C LEU A 316 -2.99 1.97 -25.60
N HIS A 317 -3.21 1.83 -26.92
CA HIS A 317 -2.17 1.86 -27.92
C HIS A 317 -1.76 3.29 -28.27
N GLY A 318 -0.50 3.65 -28.04
CA GLY A 318 0.10 4.85 -28.61
C GLY A 318 -0.25 6.20 -27.96
N VAL A 319 -0.72 6.23 -26.71
CA VAL A 319 -0.95 7.48 -26.00
C VAL A 319 0.37 8.06 -25.47
N VAL A 320 1.00 8.93 -26.27
CA VAL A 320 2.13 9.75 -25.80
C VAL A 320 1.58 10.89 -24.94
N ARG A 321 1.72 10.79 -23.62
CA ARG A 321 1.42 11.90 -22.71
C ARG A 321 2.54 12.92 -22.78
N GLY A 322 2.12 14.17 -22.96
CA GLY A 322 2.91 15.35 -23.20
C GLY A 322 4.32 15.34 -22.66
N MET A 323 5.30 15.44 -23.53
CA MET A 323 6.66 15.78 -23.16
C MET A 323 6.64 17.11 -22.42
N ARG A 324 7.05 17.13 -21.14
CA ARG A 324 7.41 18.40 -20.49
C ARG A 324 8.60 18.97 -21.27
N PRO A 325 8.53 20.21 -21.75
CA PRO A 325 9.71 20.83 -22.35
C PRO A 325 10.80 20.87 -21.28
N LEU A 326 11.97 20.32 -21.59
CA LEU A 326 13.18 20.56 -20.81
C LEU A 326 13.35 22.07 -20.72
N LYS A 327 13.42 22.64 -19.51
CA LYS A 327 13.88 24.02 -19.36
C LYS A 327 15.29 24.07 -19.92
N GLU A 328 15.49 24.81 -21.00
CA GLU A 328 16.81 25.17 -21.43
C GLU A 328 17.41 26.03 -20.33
N ASP A 329 18.45 25.53 -19.66
CA ASP A 329 19.29 26.30 -18.77
C ASP A 329 19.99 27.38 -19.62
N VAL A 330 19.62 28.65 -19.40
CA VAL A 330 20.32 29.85 -19.93
C VAL A 330 21.26 30.36 -18.88
#